data_067e897eee0e8d6d3ae4aaa3d2d28969
#
_entry.id   067e897eee0e8d6d3ae4aaa3d2d28969
#
_cell.length_a   1.000
_cell.length_b   1.000
_cell.length_c   1.000
_cell.angle_alpha   90.00
_cell.angle_beta   90.00
_cell.angle_gamma   90.00
#
_symmetry.space_group_name_H-M   'P 1'
#
loop_
_entity.id
_entity.type
_entity.pdbx_description
1 polymer ?
#
loop_
_entity_poly.entity_id
_entity_poly.type
_entity_poly.pdbx_seq_one_letter_code
_entity_poly.pdbx_strand_id
1 'polypeptide(L)'
;MIGIAASGRWIPPFLRLSDALAESRKDQTLNTPAVGTLILFAEGIRWILDQGGLAWAERQCRTTSGHLYAWAEASPTASPFVREVTHRSPTIATIDLVP
;
A
#
# COMPACT_ATOMS: atom_id res chain seq x y z
N MET A 1 13.69 11.47 -13.72
CA MET A 1 12.43 11.49 -14.51
C MET A 1 12.62 11.80 -16.00
N ILE A 2 13.72 12.42 -16.38
CA ILE A 2 14.06 12.77 -17.78
C ILE A 2 14.36 11.54 -18.67
N GLY A 3 14.83 10.43 -18.10
CA GLY A 3 15.25 9.26 -18.86
C GLY A 3 14.15 8.44 -19.55
N ILE A 4 12.92 8.41 -19.02
CA ILE A 4 11.83 7.60 -19.61
C ILE A 4 11.20 8.30 -20.82
N ALA A 5 10.99 9.61 -20.75
CA ALA A 5 10.48 10.38 -21.88
C ALA A 5 11.44 10.38 -23.07
N ALA A 6 12.76 10.34 -22.81
CA ALA A 6 13.80 10.29 -23.83
C ALA A 6 14.04 8.88 -24.42
N SER A 7 13.47 7.82 -23.83
CA SER A 7 13.74 6.43 -24.22
C SER A 7 12.96 5.97 -25.46
N GLY A 8 12.05 6.78 -26.02
CA GLY A 8 11.20 6.40 -27.15
C GLY A 8 10.19 5.28 -26.84
N ARG A 9 10.06 4.85 -25.60
CA ARG A 9 9.09 3.81 -25.20
C ARG A 9 7.67 4.36 -25.29
N TRP A 10 6.77 3.57 -25.83
CA TRP A 10 5.35 3.88 -25.75
C TRP A 10 4.86 3.81 -24.31
N ILE A 11 4.20 4.88 -23.86
CA ILE A 11 3.63 4.98 -22.51
C ILE A 11 2.13 5.27 -22.69
N PRO A 12 1.23 4.46 -22.10
CA PRO A 12 -0.18 4.77 -22.08
C PRO A 12 -0.44 6.19 -21.57
N PRO A 13 -1.36 6.97 -22.19
CA PRO A 13 -1.58 8.37 -21.81
C PRO A 13 -1.83 8.58 -20.31
N PHE A 14 -2.59 7.71 -19.66
CA PHE A 14 -2.92 7.81 -18.24
C PHE A 14 -1.72 7.53 -17.29
N LEU A 15 -0.62 6.94 -17.80
CA LEU A 15 0.62 6.72 -17.04
C LEU A 15 1.70 7.77 -17.35
N ARG A 16 1.42 8.76 -18.19
CA ARG A 16 2.37 9.82 -18.53
C ARG A 16 2.46 10.83 -17.39
N LEU A 17 3.37 10.60 -16.46
CA LEU A 17 3.60 11.52 -15.34
C LEU A 17 4.02 12.93 -15.80
N SER A 18 4.60 13.06 -17.01
CA SER A 18 4.92 14.37 -17.61
C SER A 18 3.68 15.23 -17.82
N ASP A 19 2.58 14.61 -18.27
CA ASP A 19 1.33 15.32 -18.57
C ASP A 19 0.66 15.74 -17.24
N ALA A 20 0.62 14.85 -16.26
CA ALA A 20 0.14 15.17 -14.92
C ALA A 20 0.96 16.30 -14.27
N LEU A 21 2.30 16.28 -14.44
CA LEU A 21 3.17 17.34 -13.93
C LEU A 21 2.94 18.68 -14.66
N ALA A 22 2.70 18.65 -15.98
CA ALA A 22 2.41 19.84 -16.75
C ALA A 22 1.12 20.53 -16.28
N GLU A 23 0.08 19.74 -15.99
CA GLU A 23 -1.17 20.29 -15.45
C GLU A 23 -1.01 20.75 -13.99
N SER A 24 -0.28 19.99 -13.15
CA SER A 24 0.01 20.38 -11.78
C SER A 24 0.74 21.74 -11.65
N ARG A 25 1.60 22.08 -12.63
CA ARG A 25 2.27 23.39 -12.69
C ARG A 25 1.34 24.56 -13.02
N LYS A 26 0.12 24.27 -13.46
CA LYS A 26 -0.95 25.24 -13.73
C LYS A 26 -1.99 25.26 -12.59
N ASP A 27 -1.70 24.60 -11.46
CA ASP A 27 -2.65 24.36 -10.36
C ASP A 27 -3.90 23.61 -10.79
N GLN A 28 -3.74 22.68 -11.74
CA GLN A 28 -4.80 21.86 -12.28
C GLN A 28 -4.46 20.37 -12.14
N THR A 29 -5.50 19.55 -12.16
CA THR A 29 -5.36 18.09 -12.25
C THR A 29 -5.60 17.64 -13.67
N LEU A 30 -4.93 16.55 -14.11
CA LEU A 30 -5.10 15.99 -15.47
C LEU A 30 -6.55 15.55 -15.73
N ASN A 31 -7.23 15.06 -14.68
CA ASN A 31 -8.63 14.65 -14.71
C ASN A 31 -9.35 15.21 -13.48
N THR A 32 -10.68 15.22 -13.51
CA THR A 32 -11.48 15.63 -12.35
C THR A 32 -11.12 14.78 -11.14
N PRO A 33 -10.64 15.39 -10.05
CA PRO A 33 -10.22 14.63 -8.87
C PRO A 33 -11.43 14.04 -8.14
N ALA A 34 -11.26 12.86 -7.57
CA ALA A 34 -12.23 12.24 -6.68
C ALA A 34 -12.17 12.94 -5.30
N VAL A 35 -12.72 14.15 -5.20
CA VAL A 35 -12.59 15.02 -4.02
C VAL A 35 -13.04 14.34 -2.74
N GLY A 36 -14.16 13.62 -2.76
CA GLY A 36 -14.64 12.87 -1.59
C GLY A 36 -13.63 11.83 -1.10
N THR A 37 -13.01 11.09 -2.02
CA THR A 37 -11.95 10.12 -1.69
C THR A 37 -10.73 10.81 -1.10
N LEU A 38 -10.33 11.95 -1.64
CA LEU A 38 -9.18 12.72 -1.13
C LEU A 38 -9.43 13.25 0.29
N ILE A 39 -10.65 13.71 0.58
CA ILE A 39 -11.02 14.16 1.93
C ILE A 39 -10.95 12.99 2.91
N LEU A 40 -11.59 11.85 2.58
CA LEU A 40 -11.55 10.65 3.44
C LEU A 40 -10.13 10.15 3.65
N PHE A 41 -9.29 10.18 2.62
CA PHE A 41 -7.88 9.82 2.71
C PHE A 41 -7.12 10.76 3.65
N ALA A 42 -7.33 12.08 3.53
CA ALA A 42 -6.70 13.07 4.40
C ALA A 42 -7.12 12.90 5.87
N GLU A 43 -8.40 12.66 6.13
CA GLU A 43 -8.90 12.39 7.48
C GLU A 43 -8.34 11.08 8.05
N GLY A 44 -8.24 10.03 7.22
CA GLY A 44 -7.61 8.77 7.61
C GLY A 44 -6.14 8.94 8.01
N ILE A 45 -5.39 9.74 7.25
CA ILE A 45 -3.99 10.07 7.59
C ILE A 45 -3.92 10.86 8.91
N ARG A 46 -4.77 11.88 9.11
CA ARG A 46 -4.81 12.63 10.38
C ARG A 46 -5.05 11.70 11.55
N TRP A 47 -6.04 10.84 11.44
CA TRP A 47 -6.33 9.85 12.49
C TRP A 47 -5.14 8.97 12.82
N ILE A 48 -4.41 8.46 11.80
CA ILE A 48 -3.19 7.66 12.01
C ILE A 48 -2.12 8.48 12.72
N LEU A 49 -1.94 9.74 12.34
CA LEU A 49 -0.97 10.64 12.98
C LEU A 49 -1.32 10.87 14.45
N ASP A 50 -2.58 11.09 14.77
CA ASP A 50 -3.07 11.28 16.14
C ASP A 50 -2.88 10.05 17.01
N GLN A 51 -2.90 8.84 16.44
CA GLN A 51 -2.58 7.59 17.14
C GLN A 51 -1.08 7.38 17.41
N GLY A 52 -0.21 8.17 16.79
CA GLY A 52 1.25 8.04 16.89
C GLY A 52 1.95 7.74 15.57
N GLY A 53 1.26 7.97 14.45
CA GLY A 53 1.82 7.95 13.11
C GLY A 53 2.29 6.58 12.65
N LEU A 54 3.36 6.58 11.86
CA LEU A 54 3.90 5.37 11.24
C LEU A 54 4.30 4.30 12.27
N ALA A 55 4.88 4.71 13.40
CA ALA A 55 5.31 3.78 14.44
C ALA A 55 4.11 3.04 15.09
N TRP A 56 2.99 3.74 15.26
CA TRP A 56 1.76 3.10 15.72
C TRP A 56 1.20 2.15 14.64
N ALA A 57 1.11 2.59 13.40
CA ALA A 57 0.60 1.78 12.30
C ALA A 57 1.42 0.49 12.11
N GLU A 58 2.76 0.59 12.19
CA GLU A 58 3.65 -0.58 12.12
C GLU A 58 3.37 -1.57 13.26
N ARG A 59 3.24 -1.10 14.51
CA ARG A 59 2.90 -1.98 15.64
C ARG A 59 1.56 -2.68 15.43
N GLN A 60 0.53 -1.96 14.95
CA GLN A 60 -0.79 -2.56 14.68
C GLN A 60 -0.69 -3.65 13.61
N CYS A 61 -0.01 -3.37 12.51
CA CYS A 61 0.20 -4.35 11.44
C CYS A 61 0.92 -5.61 11.95
N ARG A 62 2.03 -5.43 12.68
CA ARG A 62 2.79 -6.56 13.26
C ARG A 62 1.95 -7.37 14.25
N THR A 63 1.16 -6.71 15.08
CA THR A 63 0.28 -7.41 16.04
C THR A 63 -0.77 -8.24 15.31
N THR A 64 -1.45 -7.65 14.32
CA THR A 64 -2.50 -8.33 13.57
C THR A 64 -1.95 -9.50 12.74
N SER A 65 -0.85 -9.28 11.99
CA SER A 65 -0.21 -10.36 11.22
C SER A 65 0.35 -11.46 12.13
N GLY A 66 0.88 -11.09 13.29
CA GLY A 66 1.37 -12.02 14.29
C GLY A 66 0.28 -12.95 14.81
N HIS A 67 -0.92 -12.43 15.08
CA HIS A 67 -2.06 -13.26 15.49
C HIS A 67 -2.46 -14.27 14.39
N LEU A 68 -2.48 -13.84 13.14
CA LEU A 68 -2.82 -14.70 12.00
C LEU A 68 -1.76 -15.81 11.81
N TYR A 69 -0.49 -15.46 11.88
CA TYR A 69 0.58 -16.46 11.75
C TYR A 69 0.60 -17.44 12.93
N ALA A 70 0.42 -16.95 14.15
CA ALA A 70 0.35 -17.83 15.33
C ALA A 70 -0.83 -18.80 15.25
N TRP A 71 -1.99 -18.32 14.78
CA TRP A 71 -3.14 -19.19 14.52
C TRP A 71 -2.82 -20.24 13.44
N ALA A 72 -2.21 -19.85 12.33
CA ALA A 72 -1.89 -20.78 11.25
C ALA A 72 -0.86 -21.85 11.69
N GLU A 73 0.12 -21.47 12.51
CA GLU A 73 1.13 -22.40 13.06
C GLU A 73 0.53 -23.38 14.08
N ALA A 74 -0.51 -22.97 14.79
CA ALA A 74 -1.20 -23.82 15.78
C ALA A 74 -2.34 -24.66 15.15
N SER A 75 -2.74 -24.36 13.91
CA SER A 75 -3.87 -25.02 13.26
C SER A 75 -3.47 -26.34 12.59
N PRO A 76 -4.28 -27.40 12.72
CA PRO A 76 -4.08 -28.63 11.95
C PRO A 76 -4.44 -28.50 10.46
N THR A 77 -5.21 -27.44 10.09
CA THR A 77 -5.76 -27.23 8.74
C THR A 77 -5.23 -25.98 8.04
N ALA A 78 -4.23 -25.33 8.64
CA ALA A 78 -3.62 -24.14 8.06
C ALA A 78 -2.10 -24.14 8.28
N SER A 79 -1.36 -23.48 7.41
CA SER A 79 0.07 -23.23 7.58
C SER A 79 0.49 -21.93 6.93
N PRO A 80 1.51 -21.22 7.45
CA PRO A 80 2.05 -20.06 6.78
C PRO A 80 2.63 -20.41 5.41
N PHE A 81 2.19 -19.74 4.35
CA PHE A 81 2.76 -19.88 3.02
C PHE A 81 4.25 -19.48 3.02
N VAL A 82 4.58 -18.35 3.66
CA VAL A 82 5.98 -17.95 3.87
C VAL A 82 6.48 -18.60 5.15
N ARG A 83 7.24 -19.69 5.01
CA ARG A 83 7.74 -20.48 6.14
C ARG A 83 8.78 -19.75 6.95
N GLU A 84 9.73 -19.08 6.27
CA GLU A 84 10.80 -18.32 6.91
C GLU A 84 10.24 -17.04 7.55
N VAL A 85 10.34 -16.93 8.87
CA VAL A 85 9.75 -15.82 9.64
C VAL A 85 10.31 -14.47 9.23
N THR A 86 11.61 -14.41 8.91
CA THR A 86 12.31 -13.18 8.51
C THR A 86 11.84 -12.64 7.16
N HIS A 87 11.21 -13.48 6.34
CA HIS A 87 10.67 -13.10 5.03
C HIS A 87 9.17 -12.76 5.07
N ARG A 88 8.51 -12.89 6.21
CA ARG A 88 7.09 -12.58 6.36
C ARG A 88 6.83 -11.08 6.33
N SER A 89 5.83 -10.66 5.56
CA SER A 89 5.37 -9.27 5.57
C SER A 89 4.69 -8.94 6.91
N PRO A 90 4.98 -7.77 7.51
CA PRO A 90 4.26 -7.33 8.70
C PRO A 90 2.83 -6.84 8.39
N THR A 91 2.49 -6.61 7.12
CA THR A 91 1.20 -6.04 6.72
C THR A 91 0.28 -7.03 6.03
N ILE A 92 0.81 -8.11 5.48
CA ILE A 92 0.05 -9.12 4.72
C ILE A 92 0.44 -10.49 5.24
N ALA A 93 -0.50 -11.24 5.76
CA ALA A 93 -0.33 -12.65 6.10
C ALA A 93 -0.88 -13.52 4.95
N THR A 94 -0.05 -14.41 4.43
CA THR A 94 -0.42 -15.42 3.45
C THR A 94 -0.43 -16.79 4.11
N ILE A 95 -1.55 -17.50 4.00
CA ILE A 95 -1.80 -18.75 4.72
C ILE A 95 -2.37 -19.76 3.74
N ASP A 96 -1.78 -20.95 3.71
CA ASP A 96 -2.31 -22.12 3.01
C ASP A 96 -3.34 -22.81 3.89
N LEU A 97 -4.47 -23.18 3.31
CA LEU A 97 -5.44 -24.03 3.94
C LEU A 97 -5.24 -25.45 3.42
N VAL A 98 -5.11 -26.39 4.34
CA VAL A 98 -5.01 -27.81 4.02
C VAL A 98 -6.42 -28.39 4.04
N PRO A 99 -6.86 -29.06 2.97
CA PRO A 99 -8.18 -29.68 2.90
C PRO A 99 -8.35 -30.84 3.89
#